data_8dc5569f24e32e73371016688d0ef6aa
#
_entry.id   8dc5569f24e32e73371016688d0ef6aa
#
_cell.length_a   1.000
_cell.length_b   1.000
_cell.length_c   1.000
_cell.angle_alpha   90.00
_cell.angle_beta   90.00
_cell.angle_gamma   90.00
#
_symmetry.space_group_name_H-M   'P 1'
#
loop_
_entity.id
_entity.type
_entity.pdbx_description
1 polymer ?
#
loop_
_entity_poly.entity_id
_entity_poly.type
_entity_poly.pdbx_seq_one_letter_code
_entity_poly.pdbx_strand_id
1 'polypeptide(L)'
;MTITIAGIDFDYQAYDERGDVLFLHVGKPKEPPAKAFETPEGHTVEYDEHGAVVGLELMGVRRAVESDGELQLTWPPAQVAASALLDAIAA
;
A
#
# COMPACT_ATOMS: atom_id res chain seq x y z
N MET A 1 0.14 3.19 13.94
CA MET A 1 -0.29 1.88 13.41
C MET A 1 0.71 1.40 12.40
N THR A 2 1.05 0.14 12.40
CA THR A 2 1.95 -0.47 11.43
C THR A 2 1.19 -1.54 10.64
N ILE A 3 1.31 -1.50 9.33
CA ILE A 3 0.72 -2.51 8.45
C ILE A 3 1.87 -3.28 7.81
N THR A 4 1.88 -4.59 7.99
CA THR A 4 2.93 -5.46 7.47
C THR A 4 2.42 -6.18 6.21
N ILE A 5 3.14 -6.00 5.10
CA ILE A 5 2.82 -6.65 3.83
C ILE A 5 4.10 -7.25 3.26
N ALA A 6 4.07 -8.54 2.95
CA ALA A 6 5.22 -9.28 2.41
C ALA A 6 6.48 -9.13 3.31
N GLY A 7 6.27 -9.11 4.63
CA GLY A 7 7.36 -8.97 5.58
C GLY A 7 7.91 -7.55 5.74
N ILE A 8 7.29 -6.57 5.10
CA ILE A 8 7.71 -5.16 5.18
C ILE A 8 6.75 -4.41 6.09
N ASP A 9 7.29 -3.71 7.08
CA ASP A 9 6.52 -2.93 8.03
C ASP A 9 6.36 -1.49 7.55
N PHE A 10 5.13 -1.12 7.20
CA PHE A 10 4.78 0.24 6.80
C PHE A 10 4.17 0.96 7.99
N ASP A 11 4.91 1.89 8.57
CA ASP A 11 4.50 2.61 9.77
C ASP A 11 3.91 4.00 9.48
N TYR A 12 3.86 4.40 8.22
CA TYR A 12 3.21 5.63 7.78
C TYR A 12 2.05 5.31 6.84
N GLN A 13 0.90 5.97 7.04
CA GLN A 13 -0.30 5.78 6.22
C GLN A 13 -0.96 7.11 5.94
N ALA A 14 -1.52 7.22 4.73
CA ALA A 14 -2.41 8.32 4.36
C ALA A 14 -3.46 7.77 3.40
N TYR A 15 -4.73 8.03 3.69
CA TYR A 15 -5.81 7.55 2.84
C TYR A 15 -6.48 8.71 2.12
N ASP A 16 -6.53 8.62 0.79
CA ASP A 16 -7.27 9.54 -0.06
C ASP A 16 -8.65 8.93 -0.35
N GLU A 17 -9.65 9.45 0.33
CA GLU A 17 -11.01 8.96 0.23
C GLU A 17 -11.60 9.17 -1.18
N ARG A 18 -11.26 10.25 -1.84
CA ARG A 18 -11.80 10.56 -3.17
C ARG A 18 -11.35 9.57 -4.22
N GLY A 19 -10.05 9.26 -4.21
CA GLY A 19 -9.47 8.32 -5.16
C GLY A 19 -9.54 6.88 -4.71
N ASP A 20 -9.93 6.63 -3.46
CA ASP A 20 -9.86 5.31 -2.82
C ASP A 20 -8.45 4.75 -2.90
N VAL A 21 -7.46 5.56 -2.50
CA VAL A 21 -6.04 5.20 -2.54
C VAL A 21 -5.47 5.23 -1.14
N LEU A 22 -4.89 4.13 -0.71
CA LEU A 22 -4.18 4.06 0.56
C LEU A 22 -2.68 4.10 0.28
N PHE A 23 -2.02 5.13 0.80
CA PHE A 23 -0.58 5.29 0.74
C PHE A 23 0.04 4.68 1.97
N LEU A 24 0.97 3.75 1.78
CA LEU A 24 1.75 3.14 2.86
C LEU A 24 3.22 3.45 2.63
N HIS A 25 3.96 3.76 3.70
CA HIS A 25 5.37 4.09 3.56
C HIS A 25 6.16 3.57 4.77
N VAL A 26 7.41 3.21 4.53
CA VAL A 26 8.37 2.89 5.59
C VAL A 26 8.99 4.19 6.05
N GLY A 27 8.58 4.64 7.24
CA GLY A 27 8.92 5.96 7.73
C GLY A 27 8.14 7.06 7.01
N LYS A 28 8.19 8.27 7.55
CA LYS A 28 7.51 9.41 6.92
C LYS A 28 8.18 9.76 5.59
N PRO A 29 7.41 9.88 4.49
CA PRO A 29 8.00 10.24 3.20
C PRO A 29 8.68 11.61 3.27
N LYS A 30 9.92 11.69 2.80
CA LYS A 30 10.72 12.93 2.80
C LYS A 30 11.07 13.38 1.39
N GLU A 31 11.20 12.42 0.47
CA GLU A 31 11.66 12.64 -0.88
C GLU A 31 10.83 11.81 -1.84
N PRO A 32 10.77 12.19 -3.14
CA PRO A 32 10.17 11.31 -4.13
C PRO A 32 10.91 9.98 -4.20
N PRO A 33 10.24 8.89 -4.51
CA PRO A 33 10.92 7.60 -4.64
C PRO A 33 11.93 7.62 -5.79
N ALA A 34 13.00 6.82 -5.67
CA ALA A 34 13.96 6.69 -6.75
C ALA A 34 13.34 6.02 -7.97
N LYS A 35 12.47 5.05 -7.74
CA LYS A 35 11.72 4.36 -8.79
C LYS A 35 10.32 4.03 -8.29
N ALA A 36 9.36 4.03 -9.23
CA ALA A 36 7.99 3.62 -8.96
C ALA A 36 7.50 2.79 -10.12
N PHE A 37 6.86 1.66 -9.85
CA PHE A 37 6.32 0.77 -10.86
C PHE A 37 4.87 0.42 -10.56
N GLU A 38 4.05 0.36 -11.59
CA GLU A 38 2.68 -0.09 -11.47
C GLU A 38 2.62 -1.62 -11.51
N THR A 39 1.85 -2.21 -10.59
CA THR A 39 1.62 -3.65 -10.59
C THR A 39 0.52 -4.00 -11.59
N PRO A 40 0.41 -5.28 -12.02
CA PRO A 40 -0.70 -5.69 -12.89
C PRO A 40 -2.08 -5.40 -12.32
N GLU A 41 -2.21 -5.35 -10.99
CA GLU A 41 -3.48 -5.04 -10.31
C GLU A 41 -3.80 -3.54 -10.28
N GLY A 42 -2.88 -2.68 -10.73
CA GLY A 42 -3.09 -1.24 -10.72
C GLY A 42 -2.55 -0.52 -9.49
N HIS A 43 -1.86 -1.23 -8.61
CA HIS A 43 -1.18 -0.62 -7.46
C HIS A 43 0.17 -0.07 -7.88
N THR A 44 0.76 0.81 -7.07
CA THR A 44 2.10 1.34 -7.32
C THR A 44 3.04 0.90 -6.21
N VAL A 45 4.22 0.43 -6.59
CA VAL A 45 5.29 0.06 -5.67
C VAL A 45 6.44 1.05 -5.83
N GLU A 46 6.89 1.61 -4.70
CA GLU A 46 7.96 2.61 -4.67
C GLU A 46 9.22 2.01 -4.07
N TYR A 47 10.35 2.26 -4.73
CA TYR A 47 11.66 1.75 -4.33
C TYR A 47 12.61 2.90 -4.04
N ASP A 48 13.52 2.67 -3.09
CA ASP A 48 14.62 3.59 -2.85
C ASP A 48 15.76 3.36 -3.84
N GLU A 49 16.84 4.11 -3.69
CA GLU A 49 18.02 4.03 -4.55
C GLU A 49 18.76 2.70 -4.44
N HIS A 50 18.52 1.94 -3.38
CA HIS A 50 19.12 0.63 -3.14
C HIS A 50 18.24 -0.52 -3.63
N GLY A 51 17.07 -0.20 -4.19
CA GLY A 51 16.12 -1.20 -4.66
C GLY A 51 15.24 -1.80 -3.58
N ALA A 52 15.22 -1.22 -2.39
CA ALA A 52 14.33 -1.67 -1.32
C ALA A 52 12.95 -1.03 -1.47
N VAL A 53 11.90 -1.81 -1.20
CA VAL A 53 10.53 -1.28 -1.19
C VAL A 53 10.37 -0.33 -0.03
N VAL A 54 9.96 0.91 -0.31
CA VAL A 54 9.73 1.92 0.72
C VAL A 54 8.30 2.42 0.76
N GLY A 55 7.50 2.18 -0.28
CA GLY A 55 6.13 2.63 -0.31
C GLY A 55 5.24 1.80 -1.20
N LEU A 56 3.94 1.87 -0.91
CA LEU A 56 2.89 1.27 -1.71
C LEU A 56 1.76 2.28 -1.86
N GLU A 57 1.16 2.34 -3.06
CA GLU A 57 -0.09 3.04 -3.29
C GLU A 57 -1.11 1.98 -3.67
N LEU A 58 -2.01 1.67 -2.74
CA LEU A 58 -3.01 0.62 -2.94
C LEU A 58 -4.30 1.25 -3.44
N MET A 59 -4.76 0.79 -4.61
CA MET A 59 -5.94 1.31 -5.27
C MET A 59 -7.17 0.48 -4.94
N GLY A 60 -8.33 1.11 -4.78
CA GLY A 60 -9.59 0.41 -4.56
C GLY A 60 -9.70 -0.26 -3.20
N VAL A 61 -9.10 0.31 -2.16
CA VAL A 61 -9.04 -0.32 -0.84
C VAL A 61 -10.41 -0.44 -0.19
N ARG A 62 -11.23 0.64 -0.26
CA ARG A 62 -12.58 0.59 0.30
C ARG A 62 -13.44 -0.45 -0.42
N ARG A 63 -13.31 -0.51 -1.74
CA ARG A 63 -14.03 -1.51 -2.52
C ARG A 63 -13.60 -2.93 -2.13
N ALA A 64 -12.31 -3.14 -1.90
CA ALA A 64 -11.80 -4.44 -1.44
C ALA A 64 -12.39 -4.81 -0.07
N VAL A 65 -12.44 -3.85 0.86
CA VAL A 65 -13.02 -4.05 2.19
C VAL A 65 -14.50 -4.39 2.10
N GLU A 66 -15.25 -3.69 1.24
CA GLU A 66 -16.69 -3.85 1.15
C GLU A 66 -17.14 -5.06 0.32
N SER A 67 -16.34 -5.49 -0.66
CA SER A 67 -16.78 -6.47 -1.65
C SER A 67 -15.85 -7.68 -1.78
N ASP A 68 -14.56 -7.46 -1.94
CA ASP A 68 -13.63 -8.51 -2.35
C ASP A 68 -13.01 -9.28 -1.19
N GLY A 69 -12.89 -8.66 -0.04
CA GLY A 69 -12.28 -9.26 1.15
C GLY A 69 -10.76 -9.27 1.15
N GLU A 70 -10.12 -9.00 0.02
CA GLU A 70 -8.66 -9.01 -0.09
C GLU A 70 -8.16 -8.17 -1.25
N LEU A 71 -6.87 -7.80 -1.18
CA LEU A 71 -6.14 -7.17 -2.27
C LEU A 71 -5.00 -8.08 -2.70
N GLN A 72 -4.75 -8.13 -4.00
CA GLN A 72 -3.65 -8.89 -4.57
C GLN A 72 -2.52 -7.97 -4.97
N LEU A 73 -1.29 -8.40 -4.72
CA LEU A 73 -0.07 -7.74 -5.18
C LEU A 73 0.82 -8.74 -5.91
N THR A 74 1.40 -8.31 -7.03
CA THR A 74 2.41 -9.08 -7.72
C THR A 74 3.80 -8.72 -7.20
N TRP A 75 4.05 -7.44 -6.93
CA TRP A 75 5.32 -6.93 -6.40
C TRP A 75 5.04 -6.01 -5.21
N PRO A 76 5.57 -6.28 -4.03
CA PRO A 76 6.05 -7.59 -3.58
C PRO A 76 4.90 -8.59 -3.57
N PRO A 77 5.14 -9.87 -3.85
CA PRO A 77 4.05 -10.84 -3.93
C PRO A 77 3.34 -10.96 -2.58
N ALA A 78 2.05 -10.68 -2.58
CA ALA A 78 1.26 -10.70 -1.36
C ALA A 78 -0.23 -10.80 -1.67
N GLN A 79 -0.94 -11.42 -0.74
CA GLN A 79 -2.39 -11.42 -0.70
C GLN A 79 -2.76 -10.77 0.62
N VAL A 80 -3.34 -9.56 0.54
CA VAL A 80 -3.60 -8.75 1.71
C VAL A 80 -5.06 -8.85 2.10
N ALA A 81 -5.34 -9.36 3.31
CA ALA A 81 -6.70 -9.38 3.82
C ALA A 81 -7.19 -7.94 3.99
N ALA A 82 -8.35 -7.63 3.41
CA ALA A 82 -8.91 -6.29 3.47
C ALA A 82 -9.14 -5.84 4.91
N SER A 83 -9.48 -6.77 5.81
CA SER A 83 -9.67 -6.47 7.23
C SER A 83 -8.42 -5.87 7.89
N ALA A 84 -7.23 -6.19 7.38
CA ALA A 84 -5.98 -5.63 7.90
C ALA A 84 -5.82 -4.14 7.56
N LEU A 85 -6.57 -3.65 6.57
CA LEU A 85 -6.51 -2.27 6.10
C LEU A 85 -7.67 -1.42 6.62
N LEU A 86 -8.63 -2.03 7.30
CA LEU A 86 -9.87 -1.38 7.73
C LEU A 86 -9.61 -0.13 8.59
N ASP A 87 -8.73 -0.24 9.58
CA ASP A 87 -8.45 0.87 10.48
C ASP A 87 -7.75 2.03 9.77
N ALA A 88 -6.95 1.73 8.76
CA ALA A 88 -6.24 2.76 7.99
C ALA A 88 -7.18 3.62 7.17
N ILE A 89 -8.27 3.06 6.66
CA ILE A 89 -9.24 3.81 5.83
C ILE A 89 -10.36 4.41 6.66
N ALA A 90 -10.54 3.97 7.90
CA ALA A 90 -11.59 4.46 8.79
C ALA A 90 -11.18 5.74 9.54
N ALA A 91 -9.90 6.07 9.53
CA ALA A 91 -9.36 7.22 10.25
C ALA A 91 -9.80 8.56 9.65
#